data_e6f3d5b0f36d657febc673e98295b0e7
#
_entry.id   e6f3d5b0f36d657febc673e98295b0e7
#
_cell.length_a   1.000
_cell.length_b   1.000
_cell.length_c   1.000
_cell.angle_alpha   90.00
_cell.angle_beta   90.00
_cell.angle_gamma   90.00
#
_symmetry.space_group_name_H-M   'P 1'
#
loop_
_entity.id
_entity.type
_entity.pdbx_description
1 polymer ?
#
loop_
_entity_poly.entity_id
_entity_poly.type
_entity_poly.pdbx_seq_one_letter_code
_entity_poly.pdbx_strand_id
1 'polypeptide(L)'
;LLVMLIAFAFCFLAEPVKADDRTALDGIYVEDISVSGMTEEQITQAVNDKIEQLKPSVINLSAGEQNAQVTAGDLGLSCANPEVAREAVTIGQEGNVLKRFLTQNRLKNGETVTFSLKYTVDGEAARQAVENNTAVLNREATDATRPRENGEFIVNPGQTGCSVNVDESTAKVVNYLTTSWRGGIGGVELVTEETPAGGNPEQLALVKDLLGEGTTEYGNGTSGRKQNVAVGAEKINGTLVQPGEEFRCAV
;
A
#
# COMPACT_ATOMS: atom_id res chain seq x y z
N LEU A 1 -47.72 -3.13 -45.26
CA LEU A 1 -47.64 -2.05 -44.27
C LEU A 1 -46.19 -1.75 -43.96
N LEU A 2 -45.67 -0.71 -44.63
CA LEU A 2 -44.28 -0.27 -44.59
C LEU A 2 -44.12 0.66 -43.40
N VAL A 3 -43.39 0.26 -42.36
CA VAL A 3 -42.99 1.15 -41.27
C VAL A 3 -41.57 1.63 -41.56
N MET A 4 -41.48 2.87 -41.96
CA MET A 4 -40.25 3.62 -42.23
C MET A 4 -39.64 4.05 -40.92
N LEU A 5 -38.54 3.46 -40.53
CA LEU A 5 -37.74 3.78 -39.33
C LEU A 5 -36.83 4.95 -39.72
N ILE A 6 -37.20 6.17 -39.32
CA ILE A 6 -36.33 7.36 -39.47
C ILE A 6 -35.32 7.31 -38.29
N ALA A 7 -34.12 6.84 -38.60
CA ALA A 7 -32.97 6.99 -37.71
C ALA A 7 -32.49 8.45 -37.79
N PHE A 8 -32.83 9.24 -36.76
CA PHE A 8 -32.28 10.59 -36.60
C PHE A 8 -30.84 10.43 -36.11
N ALA A 9 -29.91 10.43 -37.06
CA ALA A 9 -28.50 10.55 -36.77
C ALA A 9 -28.26 11.97 -36.25
N PHE A 10 -28.24 12.13 -34.93
CA PHE A 10 -27.72 13.31 -34.27
C PHE A 10 -26.18 13.27 -34.42
N CYS A 11 -25.69 13.76 -35.56
CA CYS A 11 -24.29 14.14 -35.70
C CYS A 11 -24.08 15.33 -34.79
N PHE A 12 -23.59 15.07 -33.59
CA PHE A 12 -22.90 16.06 -32.80
C PHE A 12 -21.65 16.44 -33.62
N LEU A 13 -21.78 17.53 -34.40
CA LEU A 13 -20.65 18.30 -34.84
C LEU A 13 -20.02 18.90 -33.53
N ALA A 14 -19.16 18.14 -32.89
CA ALA A 14 -18.20 18.72 -31.99
C ALA A 14 -17.41 19.73 -32.84
N GLU A 15 -17.68 21.02 -32.65
CA GLU A 15 -16.80 22.03 -33.20
C GLU A 15 -15.40 21.69 -32.65
N PRO A 16 -14.37 21.62 -33.54
CA PRO A 16 -13.03 21.44 -33.05
C PRO A 16 -12.75 22.61 -32.11
N VAL A 17 -12.57 22.31 -30.82
CA VAL A 17 -12.01 23.27 -29.90
C VAL A 17 -10.72 23.73 -30.56
N LYS A 18 -10.61 25.01 -30.93
CA LYS A 18 -9.38 25.56 -31.49
C LYS A 18 -8.30 25.27 -30.45
N ALA A 19 -7.43 24.33 -30.80
CA ALA A 19 -6.20 24.14 -30.05
C ALA A 19 -5.51 25.51 -29.99
N ASP A 20 -5.07 25.90 -28.82
CA ASP A 20 -4.33 27.14 -28.65
C ASP A 20 -2.97 26.92 -29.33
N ASP A 21 -2.75 27.51 -30.51
CA ASP A 21 -1.54 27.35 -31.31
C ASP A 21 -0.28 27.93 -30.60
N ARG A 22 -0.41 28.40 -29.37
CA ARG A 22 0.72 28.88 -28.57
C ARG A 22 1.65 27.75 -28.22
N THR A 23 2.93 28.03 -28.31
CA THR A 23 4.00 27.12 -27.89
C THR A 23 4.80 27.72 -26.74
N ALA A 24 5.33 26.85 -25.87
CA ALA A 24 6.19 27.27 -24.78
C ALA A 24 7.47 27.93 -25.31
N LEU A 25 7.91 28.98 -24.64
CA LEU A 25 9.16 29.70 -25.00
C LEU A 25 10.39 28.87 -24.64
N ASP A 26 11.53 29.23 -25.25
CA ASP A 26 12.82 28.65 -24.89
C ASP A 26 13.17 28.90 -23.42
N GLY A 27 13.80 27.93 -22.77
CA GLY A 27 14.19 28.00 -21.36
C GLY A 27 13.10 27.57 -20.40
N ILE A 28 11.97 27.02 -20.88
CA ILE A 28 10.91 26.48 -20.02
C ILE A 28 11.06 24.96 -19.90
N TYR A 29 10.92 24.46 -18.67
CA TYR A 29 11.05 23.05 -18.32
C TYR A 29 9.87 22.59 -17.44
N VAL A 30 9.51 21.33 -17.59
CA VAL A 30 8.64 20.61 -16.66
C VAL A 30 9.47 19.46 -16.10
N GLU A 31 9.85 19.56 -14.82
CA GLU A 31 10.90 18.74 -14.21
C GLU A 31 12.20 18.79 -15.05
N ASP A 32 12.64 17.67 -15.58
CA ASP A 32 13.79 17.50 -16.46
C ASP A 32 13.46 17.58 -17.96
N ILE A 33 12.19 17.79 -18.31
CA ILE A 33 11.72 17.84 -19.68
C ILE A 33 11.82 19.27 -20.23
N SER A 34 12.62 19.51 -21.26
CA SER A 34 12.55 20.77 -22.00
C SER A 34 11.29 20.81 -22.86
N VAL A 35 10.46 21.80 -22.61
CA VAL A 35 9.19 21.96 -23.34
C VAL A 35 9.22 23.09 -24.37
N SER A 36 10.41 23.63 -24.65
CA SER A 36 10.63 24.69 -25.64
C SER A 36 10.00 24.35 -27.00
N GLY A 37 9.15 25.23 -27.51
CA GLY A 37 8.47 25.08 -28.80
C GLY A 37 7.30 24.07 -28.80
N MET A 38 6.96 23.45 -27.67
CA MET A 38 5.85 22.50 -27.55
C MET A 38 4.51 23.23 -27.34
N THR A 39 3.47 22.69 -27.90
CA THR A 39 2.08 23.09 -27.61
C THR A 39 1.61 22.50 -26.27
N GLU A 40 0.47 22.98 -25.74
CA GLU A 40 -0.15 22.44 -24.51
C GLU A 40 -0.38 20.92 -24.61
N GLU A 41 -0.88 20.44 -25.76
CA GLU A 41 -1.12 19.02 -25.98
C GLU A 41 0.18 18.20 -25.99
N GLN A 42 1.24 18.73 -26.61
CA GLN A 42 2.55 18.08 -26.64
C GLN A 42 3.17 17.99 -25.25
N ILE A 43 3.04 19.06 -24.45
CA ILE A 43 3.51 19.06 -23.06
C ILE A 43 2.69 18.07 -22.21
N THR A 44 1.36 18.06 -22.39
CA THR A 44 0.49 17.10 -21.71
C THR A 44 0.88 15.66 -22.04
N GLN A 45 1.17 15.38 -23.31
CA GLN A 45 1.64 14.05 -23.71
C GLN A 45 3.00 13.72 -23.09
N ALA A 46 3.93 14.65 -23.10
CA ALA A 46 5.26 14.44 -22.50
C ALA A 46 5.16 14.19 -20.97
N VAL A 47 4.27 14.88 -20.28
CA VAL A 47 3.98 14.65 -18.86
C VAL A 47 3.38 13.25 -18.64
N ASN A 48 2.41 12.84 -19.47
CA ASN A 48 1.83 11.50 -19.38
C ASN A 48 2.86 10.42 -19.64
N ASP A 49 3.73 10.59 -20.64
CA ASP A 49 4.82 9.66 -20.95
C ASP A 49 5.80 9.54 -19.77
N LYS A 50 6.08 10.65 -19.09
CA LYS A 50 6.90 10.64 -17.86
C LYS A 50 6.22 9.84 -16.74
N ILE A 51 4.93 10.02 -16.53
CA ILE A 51 4.17 9.24 -15.54
C ILE A 51 4.21 7.74 -15.88
N GLU A 52 4.00 7.37 -17.16
CA GLU A 52 4.09 5.97 -17.59
C GLU A 52 5.49 5.37 -17.35
N GLN A 53 6.55 6.15 -17.55
CA GLN A 53 7.92 5.73 -17.22
C GLN A 53 8.16 5.54 -15.72
N LEU A 54 7.42 6.25 -14.86
CA LEU A 54 7.54 6.16 -13.41
C LEU A 54 6.71 5.01 -12.81
N LYS A 55 5.64 4.57 -13.47
CA LYS A 55 4.76 3.49 -12.99
C LYS A 55 5.48 2.19 -12.61
N PRO A 56 6.50 1.70 -13.36
CA PRO A 56 7.22 0.50 -12.98
C PRO A 56 8.21 0.69 -11.81
N SER A 57 8.33 1.89 -11.25
CA SER A 57 9.20 2.14 -10.10
C SER A 57 8.76 1.35 -8.87
N VAL A 58 9.71 0.66 -8.24
CA VAL A 58 9.45 -0.20 -7.09
C VAL A 58 9.43 0.61 -5.80
N ILE A 59 8.40 0.39 -5.01
CA ILE A 59 8.26 0.91 -3.65
C ILE A 59 8.38 -0.28 -2.68
N ASN A 60 9.42 -0.27 -1.87
CA ASN A 60 9.64 -1.27 -0.83
C ASN A 60 8.77 -0.95 0.38
N LEU A 61 8.00 -1.92 0.85
CA LEU A 61 7.15 -1.84 2.03
C LEU A 61 7.80 -2.69 3.11
N SER A 62 8.30 -2.07 4.19
CA SER A 62 9.00 -2.78 5.26
C SER A 62 8.15 -2.90 6.53
N ALA A 63 8.21 -4.08 7.16
CA ALA A 63 7.61 -4.37 8.46
C ALA A 63 8.66 -5.09 9.32
N GLY A 64 9.43 -4.33 10.10
CA GLY A 64 10.60 -4.83 10.80
C GLY A 64 11.66 -5.37 9.83
N GLU A 65 12.01 -6.65 9.97
CA GLU A 65 12.99 -7.31 9.08
C GLU A 65 12.39 -7.84 7.78
N GLN A 66 11.07 -7.84 7.65
CA GLN A 66 10.36 -8.35 6.48
C GLN A 66 10.05 -7.23 5.49
N ASN A 67 10.03 -7.57 4.21
CA ASN A 67 9.78 -6.62 3.14
C ASN A 67 8.83 -7.20 2.11
N ALA A 68 7.96 -6.35 1.58
CA ALA A 68 7.15 -6.59 0.41
C ALA A 68 7.41 -5.48 -0.63
N GLN A 69 6.95 -5.66 -1.84
CA GLN A 69 7.18 -4.70 -2.92
C GLN A 69 5.88 -4.44 -3.67
N VAL A 70 5.67 -3.19 -4.04
CA VAL A 70 4.61 -2.76 -4.94
C VAL A 70 5.21 -1.83 -5.99
N THR A 71 4.56 -1.66 -7.14
CA THR A 71 4.98 -0.63 -8.10
C THR A 71 4.17 0.64 -7.90
N ALA A 72 4.73 1.79 -8.32
CA ALA A 72 3.99 3.04 -8.31
C ALA A 72 2.73 2.97 -9.19
N GLY A 73 2.74 2.14 -10.23
CA GLY A 73 1.58 1.86 -11.07
C GLY A 73 0.47 1.09 -10.34
N ASP A 74 0.81 0.08 -9.53
CA ASP A 74 -0.15 -0.65 -8.70
C ASP A 74 -0.85 0.26 -7.69
N LEU A 75 -0.16 1.32 -7.27
CA LEU A 75 -0.70 2.36 -6.38
C LEU A 75 -1.54 3.42 -7.11
N GLY A 76 -1.73 3.29 -8.44
CA GLY A 76 -2.52 4.22 -9.24
C GLY A 76 -1.86 5.59 -9.45
N LEU A 77 -0.53 5.61 -9.63
CA LEU A 77 0.23 6.85 -9.83
C LEU A 77 -0.29 7.66 -11.02
N SER A 78 -0.54 8.94 -10.80
CA SER A 78 -0.96 9.90 -11.81
C SER A 78 -0.44 11.32 -11.51
N CYS A 79 -0.61 12.24 -12.48
CA CYS A 79 -0.26 13.65 -12.30
C CYS A 79 -1.37 14.38 -11.56
N ALA A 80 -1.04 15.12 -10.49
CA ALA A 80 -1.99 15.90 -9.70
C ALA A 80 -2.17 17.35 -10.18
N ASN A 81 -1.26 17.84 -11.04
CA ASN A 81 -1.29 19.21 -11.56
C ASN A 81 -1.18 19.25 -13.09
N PRO A 82 -2.15 18.68 -13.83
CA PRO A 82 -2.12 18.65 -15.30
C PRO A 82 -2.12 20.05 -15.92
N GLU A 83 -2.57 21.08 -15.19
CA GLU A 83 -2.54 22.48 -15.58
C GLU A 83 -1.13 23.02 -15.88
N VAL A 84 -0.08 22.32 -15.44
CA VAL A 84 1.32 22.70 -15.69
C VAL A 84 1.62 22.87 -17.18
N ALA A 85 0.99 22.06 -18.05
CA ALA A 85 1.13 22.17 -19.50
C ALA A 85 0.65 23.54 -20.01
N ARG A 86 -0.51 23.96 -19.56
CA ARG A 86 -1.10 25.27 -19.88
C ARG A 86 -0.28 26.40 -19.29
N GLU A 87 0.15 26.27 -18.05
CA GLU A 87 0.99 27.29 -17.40
C GLU A 87 2.31 27.48 -18.17
N ALA A 88 2.93 26.39 -18.62
CA ALA A 88 4.17 26.45 -19.37
C ALA A 88 4.05 27.25 -20.69
N VAL A 89 2.97 27.05 -21.46
CA VAL A 89 2.76 27.80 -22.73
C VAL A 89 2.35 29.25 -22.50
N THR A 90 1.85 29.62 -21.34
CA THR A 90 1.43 31.00 -21.05
C THR A 90 2.57 31.90 -20.55
N ILE A 91 3.69 31.32 -20.09
CA ILE A 91 4.85 32.07 -19.59
C ILE A 91 5.39 33.02 -20.68
N GLY A 92 5.47 34.31 -20.33
CA GLY A 92 5.96 35.35 -21.24
C GLY A 92 5.01 35.70 -22.41
N GLN A 93 3.83 35.11 -22.45
CA GLN A 93 2.81 35.35 -23.49
C GLN A 93 1.56 36.04 -22.94
N GLU A 94 1.35 36.07 -21.64
CA GLU A 94 0.23 36.71 -20.96
C GLU A 94 0.63 37.92 -20.12
N GLY A 95 -0.34 38.82 -19.91
CA GLY A 95 -0.16 40.07 -19.18
C GLY A 95 0.09 41.28 -20.08
N ASN A 96 0.50 42.38 -19.49
CA ASN A 96 0.78 43.63 -20.23
C ASN A 96 2.08 43.50 -21.07
N VAL A 97 2.20 44.39 -22.06
CA VAL A 97 3.34 44.38 -23.00
C VAL A 97 4.68 44.46 -22.30
N LEU A 98 4.81 45.26 -21.23
CA LEU A 98 6.05 45.38 -20.49
C LEU A 98 6.42 44.08 -19.75
N LYS A 99 5.45 43.45 -19.08
CA LYS A 99 5.68 42.16 -18.40
C LYS A 99 6.12 41.07 -19.38
N ARG A 100 5.41 40.95 -20.51
CA ARG A 100 5.78 40.00 -21.57
C ARG A 100 7.19 40.22 -22.09
N PHE A 101 7.52 41.48 -22.42
CA PHE A 101 8.85 41.84 -22.90
C PHE A 101 9.95 41.51 -21.87
N LEU A 102 9.77 41.85 -20.60
CA LEU A 102 10.74 41.56 -19.55
C LEU A 102 10.94 40.05 -19.37
N THR A 103 9.86 39.27 -19.32
CA THR A 103 9.95 37.80 -19.17
C THR A 103 10.65 37.17 -20.37
N GLN A 104 10.27 37.53 -21.60
CA GLN A 104 10.91 37.04 -22.81
C GLN A 104 12.41 37.41 -22.87
N ASN A 105 12.76 38.63 -22.45
CA ASN A 105 14.16 39.07 -22.44
C ASN A 105 14.99 38.29 -21.39
N ARG A 106 14.43 37.96 -20.23
CA ARG A 106 15.08 37.14 -19.21
C ARG A 106 15.36 35.74 -19.73
N LEU A 107 14.37 35.09 -20.34
CA LEU A 107 14.51 33.76 -20.95
C LEU A 107 15.57 33.78 -22.07
N LYS A 108 15.56 34.79 -22.96
CA LYS A 108 16.58 34.97 -24.02
C LYS A 108 18.01 35.16 -23.48
N ASN A 109 18.12 35.70 -22.26
CA ASN A 109 19.40 35.88 -21.58
C ASN A 109 19.86 34.63 -20.79
N GLY A 110 19.17 33.50 -20.98
CA GLY A 110 19.55 32.22 -20.40
C GLY A 110 18.93 31.90 -19.03
N GLU A 111 17.98 32.74 -18.56
CA GLU A 111 17.18 32.32 -17.40
C GLU A 111 16.27 31.15 -17.78
N THR A 112 16.02 30.26 -16.84
CA THR A 112 15.12 29.11 -17.01
C THR A 112 13.96 29.17 -16.04
N VAL A 113 12.82 28.66 -16.47
CA VAL A 113 11.64 28.45 -15.61
C VAL A 113 11.34 26.97 -15.59
N THR A 114 11.37 26.38 -14.40
CA THR A 114 11.08 24.95 -14.21
C THR A 114 9.80 24.79 -13.40
N PHE A 115 8.86 24.05 -13.94
CA PHE A 115 7.64 23.62 -13.26
C PHE A 115 7.86 22.24 -12.64
N SER A 116 7.41 22.07 -11.40
CA SER A 116 7.46 20.78 -10.74
C SER A 116 6.16 20.01 -10.94
N LEU A 117 6.26 18.72 -11.23
CA LEU A 117 5.13 17.81 -11.24
C LEU A 117 4.74 17.46 -9.80
N LYS A 118 3.45 17.40 -9.58
CA LYS A 118 2.88 16.85 -8.36
C LYS A 118 2.28 15.49 -8.69
N TYR A 119 2.57 14.53 -7.85
CA TYR A 119 2.04 13.18 -7.99
C TYR A 119 0.83 12.98 -7.10
N THR A 120 -0.09 12.17 -7.57
CA THR A 120 -1.19 11.62 -6.78
C THR A 120 -1.32 10.15 -7.06
N VAL A 121 -2.01 9.43 -6.18
CA VAL A 121 -2.28 8.01 -6.30
C VAL A 121 -3.78 7.76 -6.10
N ASP A 122 -4.28 6.68 -6.68
CA ASP A 122 -5.65 6.25 -6.41
C ASP A 122 -5.70 5.59 -5.01
N GLY A 123 -6.51 6.13 -4.11
CA GLY A 123 -6.57 5.67 -2.73
C GLY A 123 -7.06 4.24 -2.58
N GLU A 124 -8.01 3.82 -3.42
CA GLU A 124 -8.53 2.44 -3.38
C GLU A 124 -7.53 1.45 -3.98
N ALA A 125 -6.92 1.80 -5.12
CA ALA A 125 -5.86 0.99 -5.70
C ALA A 125 -4.67 0.85 -4.75
N ALA A 126 -4.26 1.94 -4.09
CA ALA A 126 -3.19 1.93 -3.10
C ALA A 126 -3.54 1.02 -1.91
N ARG A 127 -4.76 1.08 -1.38
CA ARG A 127 -5.22 0.23 -0.30
C ARG A 127 -5.18 -1.25 -0.69
N GLN A 128 -5.72 -1.59 -1.85
CA GLN A 128 -5.72 -2.95 -2.36
C GLN A 128 -4.30 -3.47 -2.62
N ALA A 129 -3.42 -2.65 -3.19
CA ALA A 129 -2.04 -3.02 -3.42
C ALA A 129 -1.28 -3.27 -2.11
N VAL A 130 -1.46 -2.42 -1.09
CA VAL A 130 -0.89 -2.63 0.24
C VAL A 130 -1.42 -3.92 0.85
N GLU A 131 -2.75 -4.11 0.92
CA GLU A 131 -3.39 -5.30 1.49
C GLU A 131 -2.89 -6.60 0.86
N ASN A 132 -2.91 -6.68 -0.48
CA ASN A 132 -2.53 -7.88 -1.21
C ASN A 132 -1.05 -8.25 -1.06
N ASN A 133 -0.17 -7.24 -1.08
CA ASN A 133 1.27 -7.49 -1.07
C ASN A 133 1.85 -7.63 0.34
N THR A 134 1.15 -7.12 1.38
CA THR A 134 1.62 -7.21 2.77
C THR A 134 1.00 -8.36 3.55
N ALA A 135 0.03 -9.09 3.00
CA ALA A 135 -0.58 -10.25 3.64
C ALA A 135 0.46 -11.30 4.10
N VAL A 136 1.53 -11.47 3.33
CA VAL A 136 2.64 -12.39 3.65
C VAL A 136 3.49 -11.95 4.84
N LEU A 137 3.39 -10.69 5.25
CA LEU A 137 4.11 -10.13 6.41
C LEU A 137 3.36 -10.39 7.72
N ASN A 138 2.09 -10.77 7.63
CA ASN A 138 1.27 -11.09 8.80
C ASN A 138 1.68 -12.44 9.36
N ARG A 139 1.77 -12.51 10.68
CA ARG A 139 2.09 -13.72 11.42
C ARG A 139 1.19 -13.80 12.63
N GLU A 140 0.52 -14.93 12.81
CA GLU A 140 -0.27 -15.19 14.00
C GLU A 140 0.62 -15.39 15.24
N ALA A 141 0.13 -14.96 16.40
CA ALA A 141 0.78 -15.26 17.66
C ALA A 141 0.65 -16.76 17.94
N THR A 142 1.73 -17.35 18.44
CA THR A 142 1.70 -18.74 18.95
C THR A 142 2.10 -18.74 20.40
N ASP A 143 1.33 -19.45 21.21
CA ASP A 143 1.59 -19.49 22.67
C ASP A 143 2.81 -20.36 22.99
N ALA A 144 3.49 -20.01 24.08
CA ALA A 144 4.53 -20.85 24.64
C ALA A 144 3.90 -22.16 25.13
N THR A 145 4.52 -23.28 24.80
CA THR A 145 4.04 -24.62 25.18
C THR A 145 5.17 -25.46 25.76
N ARG A 146 4.82 -26.49 26.48
CA ARG A 146 5.79 -27.47 27.04
C ARG A 146 5.30 -28.90 26.81
N PRO A 147 5.32 -29.39 25.56
CA PRO A 147 4.96 -30.78 25.28
C PRO A 147 5.97 -31.74 25.91
N ARG A 148 5.52 -32.98 26.11
CA ARG A 148 6.38 -34.09 26.48
C ARG A 148 6.68 -34.93 25.25
N GLU A 149 7.93 -34.96 24.84
CA GLU A 149 8.40 -35.72 23.69
C GLU A 149 9.47 -36.71 24.14
N ASN A 150 9.36 -37.97 23.76
CA ASN A 150 10.29 -39.04 24.12
C ASN A 150 10.57 -39.16 25.63
N GLY A 151 9.61 -38.77 26.46
CA GLY A 151 9.74 -38.81 27.92
C GLY A 151 10.26 -37.53 28.55
N GLU A 152 10.70 -36.57 27.79
CA GLU A 152 11.25 -35.30 28.29
C GLU A 152 10.27 -34.14 27.98
N PHE A 153 10.27 -33.14 28.84
CA PHE A 153 9.51 -31.93 28.66
C PHE A 153 10.34 -30.88 27.91
N ILE A 154 9.89 -30.50 26.71
CA ILE A 154 10.58 -29.53 25.87
C ILE A 154 9.80 -28.21 25.92
N VAL A 155 10.44 -27.10 26.21
CA VAL A 155 9.83 -25.76 26.16
C VAL A 155 9.90 -25.25 24.73
N ASN A 156 8.75 -25.06 24.11
CA ASN A 156 8.62 -24.33 22.87
C ASN A 156 8.30 -22.88 23.24
N PRO A 157 9.20 -21.92 23.01
CA PRO A 157 8.90 -20.52 23.26
C PRO A 157 7.78 -20.08 22.33
N GLY A 158 6.86 -19.29 22.85
CA GLY A 158 5.86 -18.67 22.02
C GLY A 158 6.45 -17.69 21.01
N GLN A 159 5.67 -17.31 20.03
CA GLN A 159 6.07 -16.32 19.04
C GLN A 159 5.04 -15.19 19.00
N THR A 160 5.49 -13.95 19.19
CA THR A 160 4.65 -12.76 19.04
C THR A 160 4.10 -12.69 17.63
N GLY A 161 2.80 -12.49 17.50
CA GLY A 161 2.13 -12.21 16.24
C GLY A 161 2.44 -10.79 15.76
N CYS A 162 2.32 -10.59 14.48
CA CYS A 162 2.46 -9.28 13.85
C CYS A 162 1.44 -9.18 12.72
N SER A 163 0.68 -8.10 12.69
CA SER A 163 -0.25 -7.79 11.60
C SER A 163 -0.02 -6.37 11.09
N VAL A 164 -0.13 -6.19 9.78
CA VAL A 164 -0.02 -4.87 9.16
C VAL A 164 -1.35 -4.14 9.30
N ASN A 165 -1.31 -2.93 9.87
CA ASN A 165 -2.43 -2.01 9.84
C ASN A 165 -2.53 -1.40 8.43
N VAL A 166 -3.41 -1.97 7.59
CA VAL A 166 -3.53 -1.63 6.17
C VAL A 166 -3.90 -0.16 5.97
N ASP A 167 -4.85 0.37 6.76
CA ASP A 167 -5.36 1.73 6.55
C ASP A 167 -4.29 2.78 6.89
N GLU A 168 -3.61 2.66 8.02
CA GLU A 168 -2.53 3.58 8.40
C GLU A 168 -1.30 3.43 7.49
N SER A 169 -0.97 2.21 7.09
CA SER A 169 0.12 1.94 6.16
C SER A 169 -0.16 2.54 4.78
N THR A 170 -1.39 2.40 4.28
CA THR A 170 -1.81 3.03 3.02
C THR A 170 -1.68 4.55 3.11
N ALA A 171 -2.11 5.17 4.20
CA ALA A 171 -1.98 6.61 4.40
C ALA A 171 -0.49 7.06 4.36
N LYS A 172 0.42 6.29 4.96
CA LYS A 172 1.87 6.56 4.87
C LYS A 172 2.39 6.44 3.44
N VAL A 173 2.00 5.40 2.71
CA VAL A 173 2.41 5.18 1.32
C VAL A 173 1.93 6.31 0.43
N VAL A 174 0.66 6.69 0.53
CA VAL A 174 0.07 7.82 -0.20
C VAL A 174 0.81 9.11 0.12
N ASN A 175 1.01 9.41 1.40
CA ASN A 175 1.74 10.61 1.81
C ASN A 175 3.17 10.63 1.27
N TYR A 176 3.89 9.52 1.33
CA TYR A 176 5.25 9.42 0.80
C TYR A 176 5.31 9.73 -0.69
N LEU A 177 4.44 9.10 -1.50
CA LEU A 177 4.41 9.29 -2.95
C LEU A 177 4.03 10.71 -3.35
N THR A 178 3.11 11.33 -2.63
CA THR A 178 2.61 12.68 -2.97
C THR A 178 3.53 13.79 -2.49
N THR A 179 4.28 13.60 -1.41
CA THR A 179 5.08 14.67 -0.79
C THR A 179 6.58 14.54 -1.02
N SER A 180 7.12 13.32 -0.93
CA SER A 180 8.57 13.10 -0.80
C SER A 180 9.20 12.39 -1.99
N TRP A 181 8.47 11.46 -2.60
CA TRP A 181 8.98 10.67 -3.72
C TRP A 181 9.11 11.51 -5.00
N ARG A 182 10.19 11.29 -5.75
CA ARG A 182 10.47 12.00 -7.02
C ARG A 182 10.88 11.06 -8.14
N GLY A 183 10.56 9.78 -8.00
CA GLY A 183 10.92 8.74 -8.96
C GLY A 183 11.94 7.75 -8.42
N GLY A 184 12.13 6.64 -9.14
CA GLY A 184 13.05 5.57 -8.78
C GLY A 184 12.56 4.68 -7.64
N ILE A 185 13.49 3.94 -7.03
CA ILE A 185 13.16 3.02 -5.93
C ILE A 185 12.81 3.82 -4.68
N GLY A 186 11.65 3.53 -4.12
CA GLY A 186 11.16 4.11 -2.87
C GLY A 186 11.16 3.12 -1.72
N GLY A 187 10.93 3.62 -0.49
CA GLY A 187 10.76 2.77 0.70
C GLY A 187 9.85 3.43 1.72
N VAL A 188 8.94 2.64 2.28
CA VAL A 188 8.00 3.06 3.32
C VAL A 188 7.97 2.01 4.42
N GLU A 189 8.16 2.44 5.65
CA GLU A 189 7.95 1.59 6.82
C GLU A 189 6.46 1.57 7.17
N LEU A 190 5.90 0.35 7.18
CA LEU A 190 4.50 0.10 7.46
C LEU A 190 4.18 0.27 8.95
N VAL A 191 2.91 0.45 9.24
CA VAL A 191 2.41 0.39 10.62
C VAL A 191 2.02 -1.05 10.93
N THR A 192 2.57 -1.59 11.99
CA THR A 192 2.31 -2.97 12.44
C THR A 192 1.73 -2.98 13.83
N GLU A 193 0.88 -3.95 14.10
CA GLU A 193 0.33 -4.25 15.42
C GLU A 193 0.89 -5.59 15.87
N GLU A 194 1.42 -5.61 17.09
CA GLU A 194 1.95 -6.83 17.71
C GLU A 194 0.91 -7.46 18.62
N THR A 195 0.73 -8.78 18.48
CA THR A 195 -0.05 -9.59 19.40
C THR A 195 0.91 -10.43 20.23
N PRO A 196 1.06 -10.17 21.54
CA PRO A 196 1.97 -10.93 22.38
C PRO A 196 1.64 -12.42 22.37
N ALA A 197 2.68 -13.27 22.41
CA ALA A 197 2.51 -14.70 22.65
C ALA A 197 1.93 -14.93 24.04
N GLY A 198 0.99 -15.86 24.14
CA GLY A 198 0.49 -16.33 25.42
C GLY A 198 1.47 -17.28 26.11
N GLY A 199 1.27 -17.50 27.40
CA GLY A 199 2.11 -18.35 28.24
C GLY A 199 3.42 -17.66 28.67
N ASN A 200 4.05 -18.23 29.69
CA ASN A 200 5.34 -17.76 30.18
C ASN A 200 6.37 -18.90 30.09
N PRO A 201 7.35 -18.81 29.16
CA PRO A 201 8.35 -19.86 28.98
C PRO A 201 9.15 -20.19 30.24
N GLU A 202 9.44 -19.18 31.10
CA GLU A 202 10.17 -19.36 32.34
C GLU A 202 9.36 -20.18 33.37
N GLN A 203 8.07 -19.90 33.50
CA GLN A 203 7.15 -20.68 34.33
C GLN A 203 6.95 -22.10 33.79
N LEU A 204 6.78 -22.23 32.46
CA LEU A 204 6.69 -23.54 31.82
C LEU A 204 7.96 -24.38 32.04
N ALA A 205 9.15 -23.77 32.12
CA ALA A 205 10.41 -24.45 32.41
C ALA A 205 10.46 -25.06 33.80
N LEU A 206 9.63 -24.65 34.74
CA LEU A 206 9.50 -25.22 36.06
C LEU A 206 8.79 -26.57 36.11
N VAL A 207 8.01 -26.91 35.06
CA VAL A 207 7.32 -28.21 34.94
C VAL A 207 8.35 -29.27 34.53
N LYS A 208 8.84 -30.09 35.47
CA LYS A 208 9.95 -31.05 35.23
C LYS A 208 9.49 -32.49 35.21
N ASP A 209 8.46 -32.82 36.00
CA ASP A 209 8.10 -34.20 36.29
C ASP A 209 6.67 -34.52 35.84
N LEU A 210 6.47 -35.72 35.35
CA LEU A 210 5.13 -36.28 35.12
C LEU A 210 4.55 -36.76 36.45
N LEU A 211 3.52 -36.10 36.96
CA LEU A 211 2.89 -36.45 38.23
C LEU A 211 1.89 -37.59 38.14
N GLY A 212 1.31 -37.79 36.94
CA GLY A 212 0.34 -38.85 36.68
C GLY A 212 -0.08 -38.88 35.25
N GLU A 213 -0.64 -40.01 34.84
CA GLU A 213 -1.20 -40.24 33.50
C GLU A 213 -2.52 -40.97 33.66
N GLY A 214 -3.52 -40.56 32.87
CA GLY A 214 -4.81 -41.21 32.82
C GLY A 214 -5.30 -41.34 31.37
N THR A 215 -5.76 -42.51 30.98
CA THR A 215 -6.28 -42.77 29.64
C THR A 215 -7.75 -43.10 29.71
N THR A 216 -8.55 -42.56 28.81
CA THR A 216 -9.94 -42.90 28.65
C THR A 216 -10.29 -43.05 27.18
N GLU A 217 -11.17 -44.05 26.86
CA GLU A 217 -11.64 -44.30 25.51
C GLU A 217 -13.03 -43.73 25.32
N TYR A 218 -13.23 -42.89 24.27
CA TYR A 218 -14.52 -42.31 23.91
C TYR A 218 -14.96 -42.67 22.48
N GLY A 219 -14.33 -43.67 21.87
CA GLY A 219 -14.55 -44.10 20.47
C GLY A 219 -15.98 -44.48 20.12
N ASN A 220 -16.79 -44.92 21.07
CA ASN A 220 -18.16 -45.41 20.88
C ASN A 220 -19.23 -44.29 21.00
N GLY A 221 -18.87 -43.03 21.14
CA GLY A 221 -19.81 -41.91 21.19
C GLY A 221 -20.29 -41.44 19.82
N THR A 222 -21.35 -40.62 19.82
CA THR A 222 -21.84 -39.91 18.63
C THR A 222 -20.78 -38.94 18.15
N SER A 223 -20.85 -38.53 16.87
CA SER A 223 -19.87 -37.56 16.28
C SER A 223 -19.80 -36.28 17.07
N GLY A 224 -20.95 -35.73 17.52
CA GLY A 224 -20.99 -34.52 18.34
C GLY A 224 -20.30 -34.68 19.70
N ARG A 225 -20.45 -35.88 20.35
CA ARG A 225 -19.76 -36.15 21.62
C ARG A 225 -18.24 -36.23 21.41
N LYS A 226 -17.81 -36.90 20.34
CA LYS A 226 -16.38 -36.99 20.00
C LYS A 226 -15.77 -35.61 19.78
N GLN A 227 -16.47 -34.75 19.02
CA GLN A 227 -16.04 -33.37 18.76
C GLN A 227 -15.97 -32.55 20.05
N ASN A 228 -16.99 -32.63 20.93
CA ASN A 228 -16.98 -31.90 22.19
C ASN A 228 -15.82 -32.32 23.13
N VAL A 229 -15.52 -33.64 23.16
CA VAL A 229 -14.38 -34.13 23.94
C VAL A 229 -13.05 -33.63 23.36
N ALA A 230 -12.90 -33.66 22.03
CA ALA A 230 -11.69 -33.14 21.37
C ALA A 230 -11.49 -31.64 21.64
N VAL A 231 -12.54 -30.82 21.45
CA VAL A 231 -12.49 -29.38 21.73
C VAL A 231 -12.23 -29.09 23.21
N GLY A 232 -12.84 -29.87 24.11
CA GLY A 232 -12.61 -29.74 25.55
C GLY A 232 -11.16 -30.08 25.94
N ALA A 233 -10.63 -31.15 25.37
CA ALA A 233 -9.24 -31.56 25.60
C ALA A 233 -8.24 -30.52 25.06
N GLU A 234 -8.50 -29.98 23.87
CA GLU A 234 -7.68 -28.92 23.28
C GLU A 234 -7.64 -27.67 24.15
N LYS A 235 -8.78 -27.24 24.69
CA LYS A 235 -8.86 -26.08 25.59
C LYS A 235 -8.16 -26.25 26.92
N ILE A 236 -8.06 -27.48 27.40
CA ILE A 236 -7.39 -27.82 28.68
C ILE A 236 -5.89 -28.02 28.48
N ASN A 237 -5.52 -28.52 27.30
CA ASN A 237 -4.13 -28.87 27.01
C ASN A 237 -3.21 -27.66 27.12
N GLY A 238 -2.08 -27.81 27.79
CA GLY A 238 -1.10 -26.75 27.98
C GLY A 238 -1.44 -25.75 29.09
N THR A 239 -2.59 -25.88 29.79
CA THR A 239 -2.94 -25.02 30.93
C THR A 239 -1.93 -25.18 32.06
N LEU A 240 -1.26 -24.09 32.45
CA LEU A 240 -0.38 -24.02 33.61
C LEU A 240 -1.16 -23.53 34.83
N VAL A 241 -1.12 -24.32 35.92
CA VAL A 241 -1.74 -23.97 37.20
C VAL A 241 -0.63 -23.76 38.21
N GLN A 242 -0.59 -22.58 38.82
CA GLN A 242 0.42 -22.27 39.84
C GLN A 242 0.08 -22.89 41.20
N PRO A 243 1.03 -23.11 42.07
CA PRO A 243 0.75 -23.57 43.42
C PRO A 243 -0.24 -22.67 44.16
N GLY A 244 -1.37 -23.25 44.57
CA GLY A 244 -2.48 -22.55 45.23
C GLY A 244 -3.55 -21.99 44.28
N GLU A 245 -3.40 -22.08 42.97
CA GLU A 245 -4.43 -21.73 41.99
C GLU A 245 -5.43 -22.88 41.78
N GLU A 246 -6.65 -22.53 41.45
CA GLU A 246 -7.71 -23.48 41.08
C GLU A 246 -7.94 -23.50 39.56
N PHE A 247 -7.90 -24.67 38.97
CA PHE A 247 -8.36 -24.87 37.62
C PHE A 247 -9.90 -25.00 37.58
N ARG A 248 -10.57 -24.09 36.89
CA ARG A 248 -12.03 -24.09 36.72
C ARG A 248 -12.41 -24.19 35.24
N CYS A 249 -13.12 -25.25 34.87
CA CYS A 249 -13.82 -25.29 33.59
C CYS A 249 -15.11 -24.48 33.72
N ALA A 250 -15.17 -23.31 33.04
CA ALA A 250 -16.44 -22.60 32.87
C ALA A 250 -17.32 -23.41 31.89
N VAL A 251 -18.56 -23.70 32.29
CA VAL A 251 -19.60 -24.35 31.47
C VAL A 251 -20.34 -23.28 30.68
#